data_e686e830245632200fcb9b98d26371d1
#
_entry.id   e686e830245632200fcb9b98d26371d1
#
_cell.length_a   1.000
_cell.length_b   1.000
_cell.length_c   1.000
_cell.angle_alpha   90.00
_cell.angle_beta   90.00
_cell.angle_gamma   90.00
#
_symmetry.space_group_name_H-M   'P 1'
#
loop_
_entity.id
_entity.type
_entity.pdbx_description
1 polymer ?
#
loop_
_entity_poly.entity_id
_entity_poly.type
_entity_poly.pdbx_seq_one_letter_code
_entity_poly.pdbx_strand_id
1 'polypeptide(L)'
;MVLAAKQRSLYELTDAISSKDRVRSLEVLDAILSSGEGEEAAIGHIYMLAKTFRQMLVILERNVRDQRMLWAALWQGFRVPPFAADDIIKQARRYKSRRELTRAIRLVAKADLALRSNPVSKRMVLERLVIDLTTEPKLETPGWMQDQLPV
;
A
#
# COMPACT_ATOMS: atom_id res chain seq x y z
N MET A 1 12.79 -15.25 12.36
CA MET A 1 13.16 -13.95 12.95
C MET A 1 13.36 -12.86 11.91
N VAL A 2 14.19 -13.09 10.89
CA VAL A 2 14.40 -12.12 9.79
C VAL A 2 13.12 -11.84 9.01
N LEU A 3 12.32 -12.85 8.72
CA LEU A 3 11.05 -12.71 8.01
C LEU A 3 10.05 -11.87 8.81
N ALA A 4 9.94 -12.09 10.12
CA ALA A 4 9.04 -11.31 10.97
C ALA A 4 9.45 -9.83 11.03
N ALA A 5 10.75 -9.53 11.10
CA ALA A 5 11.25 -8.16 11.08
C ALA A 5 10.93 -7.46 9.75
N LYS A 6 11.11 -8.15 8.61
CA LYS A 6 10.75 -7.62 7.29
C LYS A 6 9.25 -7.35 7.17
N GLN A 7 8.41 -8.25 7.67
CA GLN A 7 6.96 -8.06 7.68
C GLN A 7 6.56 -6.85 8.53
N ARG A 8 7.16 -6.68 9.72
CA ARG A 8 6.89 -5.54 10.59
C ARG A 8 7.24 -4.22 9.90
N SER A 9 8.39 -4.15 9.23
CA SER A 9 8.82 -2.96 8.49
C SER A 9 7.84 -2.60 7.36
N LEU A 10 7.31 -3.60 6.66
CA LEU A 10 6.31 -3.38 5.61
C LEU A 10 4.98 -2.86 6.18
N TYR A 11 4.55 -3.35 7.35
CA TYR A 11 3.35 -2.83 8.01
C TYR A 11 3.56 -1.41 8.54
N GLU A 12 4.77 -1.07 9.00
CA GLU A 12 5.12 0.31 9.34
C GLU A 12 5.05 1.22 8.11
N LEU A 13 5.51 0.72 6.96
CA LEU A 13 5.44 1.47 5.70
C LEU A 13 3.99 1.72 5.31
N THR A 14 3.14 0.70 5.33
CA THR A 14 1.72 0.87 4.99
C THR A 14 0.98 1.73 6.01
N ASP A 15 1.38 1.71 7.28
CA ASP A 15 0.85 2.61 8.30
C ASP A 15 1.16 4.06 7.96
N ALA A 16 2.40 4.37 7.65
CA ALA A 16 2.81 5.72 7.25
C ALA A 16 2.10 6.17 5.97
N ILE A 17 1.98 5.30 4.98
CA ILE A 17 1.30 5.59 3.71
C ILE A 17 -0.19 5.87 3.96
N SER A 18 -0.87 5.08 4.77
CA SER A 18 -2.30 5.26 5.07
C SER A 18 -2.56 6.56 5.83
N SER A 19 -1.58 7.01 6.60
CA SER A 19 -1.63 8.31 7.31
C SER A 19 -1.28 9.49 6.40
N LYS A 20 -0.88 9.24 5.14
CA LYS A 20 -0.37 10.26 4.21
C LYS A 20 0.87 10.99 4.73
N ASP A 21 1.63 10.33 5.59
CA ASP A 21 2.89 10.84 6.13
C ASP A 21 4.03 10.50 5.17
N ARG A 22 4.28 11.40 4.22
CA ARG A 22 5.27 11.19 3.16
C ARG A 22 6.68 11.06 3.72
N VAL A 23 7.06 11.95 4.63
CA VAL A 23 8.41 11.96 5.20
C VAL A 23 8.69 10.63 5.90
N ARG A 24 7.81 10.21 6.79
CA ARG A 24 7.93 8.92 7.50
C ARG A 24 7.91 7.75 6.53
N SER A 25 7.05 7.80 5.51
CA SER A 25 6.97 6.73 4.50
C SER A 25 8.29 6.56 3.75
N LEU A 26 8.92 7.65 3.35
CA LEU A 26 10.23 7.62 2.66
C LEU A 26 11.35 7.16 3.59
N GLU A 27 11.32 7.57 4.86
CA GLU A 27 12.29 7.11 5.88
C GLU A 27 12.19 5.60 6.11
N VAL A 28 10.98 5.06 6.25
CA VAL A 28 10.76 3.63 6.42
C VAL A 28 11.19 2.86 5.17
N LEU A 29 10.86 3.37 3.99
CA LEU A 29 11.30 2.78 2.72
C LEU A 29 12.83 2.73 2.65
N ASP A 30 13.51 3.82 2.98
CA ASP A 30 14.97 3.88 2.99
C ASP A 30 15.56 2.83 3.92
N ALA A 31 15.00 2.69 5.12
CA ALA A 31 15.45 1.67 6.08
C ALA A 31 15.27 0.25 5.52
N ILE A 32 14.16 -0.03 4.85
CA ILE A 32 13.92 -1.33 4.23
C ILE A 32 14.94 -1.61 3.13
N LEU A 33 15.19 -0.63 2.26
CA LEU A 33 16.11 -0.78 1.12
C LEU A 33 17.58 -0.83 1.55
N SER A 34 17.91 -0.26 2.71
CA SER A 34 19.28 -0.27 3.24
C SER A 34 19.58 -1.52 4.06
N SER A 35 18.58 -2.35 4.36
CA SER A 35 18.77 -3.59 5.13
C SER A 35 18.90 -4.80 4.21
N GLY A 36 19.86 -5.69 4.51
CA GLY A 36 19.98 -7.00 3.88
C GLY A 36 20.13 -6.99 2.36
N GLU A 37 19.08 -7.42 1.68
CA GLU A 37 19.08 -7.63 0.22
C GLU A 37 18.95 -6.35 -0.61
N GLY A 38 18.69 -5.20 0.04
CA GLY A 38 18.63 -3.91 -0.64
C GLY A 38 17.60 -3.86 -1.76
N GLU A 39 17.99 -3.28 -2.89
CA GLU A 39 17.10 -3.11 -4.05
C GLU A 39 16.77 -4.43 -4.75
N GLU A 40 17.57 -5.48 -4.56
CA GLU A 40 17.29 -6.78 -5.17
C GLU A 40 15.97 -7.39 -4.68
N ALA A 41 15.55 -7.04 -3.47
CA ALA A 41 14.29 -7.51 -2.90
C ALA A 41 13.09 -6.66 -3.32
N ALA A 42 13.26 -5.66 -4.20
CA ALA A 42 12.20 -4.72 -4.55
C ALA A 42 10.92 -5.40 -5.07
N ILE A 43 11.04 -6.44 -5.89
CA ILE A 43 9.88 -7.18 -6.41
C ILE A 43 9.12 -7.87 -5.29
N GLY A 44 9.85 -8.43 -4.30
CA GLY A 44 9.24 -9.04 -3.13
C GLY A 44 8.48 -8.01 -2.27
N HIS A 45 9.04 -6.82 -2.09
CA HIS A 45 8.38 -5.73 -1.37
C HIS A 45 7.09 -5.28 -2.09
N ILE A 46 7.12 -5.16 -3.41
CA ILE A 46 5.95 -4.82 -4.22
C ILE A 46 4.86 -5.88 -4.06
N TYR A 47 5.22 -7.16 -4.10
CA TYR A 47 4.28 -8.26 -3.88
C TYR A 47 3.58 -8.13 -2.53
N MET A 48 4.35 -7.87 -1.47
CA MET A 48 3.80 -7.71 -0.12
C MET A 48 2.92 -6.48 0.01
N LEU A 49 3.28 -5.37 -0.62
CA LEU A 49 2.44 -4.17 -0.65
C LEU A 49 1.11 -4.44 -1.35
N ALA A 50 1.15 -5.09 -2.51
CA ALA A 50 -0.06 -5.46 -3.25
C ALA A 50 -0.98 -6.33 -2.40
N LYS A 51 -0.42 -7.33 -1.74
CA LYS A 51 -1.16 -8.23 -0.85
C LYS A 51 -1.83 -7.45 0.28
N THR A 52 -1.08 -6.56 0.93
CA THR A 52 -1.57 -5.76 2.05
C THR A 52 -2.72 -4.83 1.62
N PHE A 53 -2.60 -4.15 0.50
CA PHE A 53 -3.68 -3.29 0.00
C PHE A 53 -4.93 -4.08 -0.39
N ARG A 54 -4.78 -5.29 -0.92
CA ARG A 54 -5.92 -6.17 -1.19
C ARG A 54 -6.60 -6.63 0.08
N GLN A 55 -5.83 -6.93 1.13
CA GLN A 55 -6.38 -7.25 2.44
C GLN A 55 -7.19 -6.08 3.01
N MET A 56 -6.67 -4.86 2.88
CA MET A 56 -7.38 -3.65 3.30
C MET A 56 -8.68 -3.45 2.51
N LEU A 57 -8.67 -3.76 1.21
CA LEU A 57 -9.88 -3.66 0.39
C LEU A 57 -10.97 -4.61 0.88
N VAL A 58 -10.61 -5.85 1.21
CA VAL A 58 -11.54 -6.82 1.80
C VAL A 58 -12.08 -6.30 3.13
N ILE A 59 -11.23 -5.72 3.96
CA ILE A 59 -11.65 -5.14 5.24
C ILE A 59 -12.72 -4.07 5.04
N LEU A 60 -12.54 -3.16 4.08
CA LEU A 60 -13.54 -2.15 3.78
C LEU A 60 -14.82 -2.73 3.16
N GLU A 61 -14.70 -3.64 2.22
CA GLU A 61 -15.85 -4.25 1.55
C GLU A 61 -16.74 -5.03 2.49
N ARG A 62 -16.14 -5.73 3.45
CA ARG A 62 -16.85 -6.57 4.42
C ARG A 62 -17.07 -5.90 5.76
N ASN A 63 -16.68 -4.64 5.88
CA ASN A 63 -16.81 -3.86 7.11
C ASN A 63 -16.24 -4.61 8.32
N VAL A 64 -15.04 -5.16 8.17
CA VAL A 64 -14.35 -5.90 9.24
C VAL A 64 -13.95 -4.95 10.35
N ARG A 65 -14.29 -5.29 11.61
CA ARG A 65 -14.06 -4.45 12.79
C ARG A 65 -13.10 -5.03 13.79
N ASP A 66 -12.93 -6.36 13.80
CA ASP A 66 -12.09 -7.06 14.77
C ASP A 66 -11.38 -8.26 14.14
N GLN A 67 -10.46 -8.84 14.87
CA GLN A 67 -9.66 -9.98 14.42
C GLN A 67 -10.50 -11.19 14.02
N ARG A 68 -11.57 -11.47 14.77
CA ARG A 68 -12.44 -12.60 14.48
C ARG A 68 -13.12 -12.47 13.14
N MET A 69 -13.65 -11.27 12.83
CA MET A 69 -14.22 -10.98 11.53
C MET A 69 -13.17 -11.06 10.43
N LEU A 70 -11.95 -10.60 10.71
CA LEU A 70 -10.85 -10.65 9.76
C LEU A 70 -10.51 -12.09 9.37
N TRP A 71 -10.40 -12.98 10.37
CA TRP A 71 -10.11 -14.40 10.11
C TRP A 71 -11.21 -15.08 9.29
N ALA A 72 -12.46 -14.71 9.51
CA ALA A 72 -13.59 -15.22 8.74
C ALA A 72 -13.62 -14.68 7.31
N ALA A 73 -13.15 -13.45 7.11
CA ALA A 73 -13.18 -12.78 5.80
C ALA A 73 -12.04 -13.20 4.87
N LEU A 74 -10.89 -13.61 5.42
CA LEU A 74 -9.70 -13.94 4.65
C LEU A 74 -9.48 -15.45 4.60
N TRP A 75 -9.25 -15.98 3.39
CA TRP A 75 -8.88 -17.39 3.24
C TRP A 75 -7.46 -17.63 3.76
N GLN A 76 -7.15 -18.88 4.08
CA GLN A 76 -5.95 -19.27 4.80
C GLN A 76 -4.64 -18.72 4.21
N GLY A 77 -4.48 -18.76 2.90
CA GLY A 77 -3.27 -18.25 2.21
C GLY A 77 -3.17 -16.73 2.10
N PHE A 78 -4.22 -16.02 2.53
CA PHE A 78 -4.30 -14.56 2.42
C PHE A 78 -4.43 -13.89 3.79
N ARG A 79 -4.19 -14.63 4.85
CA ARG A 79 -4.33 -14.13 6.22
C ARG A 79 -3.22 -13.17 6.61
N VAL A 80 -3.60 -12.23 7.45
CA VAL A 80 -2.68 -11.29 8.10
C VAL A 80 -2.04 -11.99 9.31
N PRO A 81 -0.75 -11.79 9.58
CA PRO A 81 -0.14 -12.27 10.82
C PRO A 81 -0.89 -11.74 12.06
N PRO A 82 -1.03 -12.54 13.14
CA PRO A 82 -1.77 -12.09 14.32
C PRO A 82 -1.30 -10.75 14.91
N PHE A 83 0.01 -10.48 14.89
CA PHE A 83 0.56 -9.22 15.43
C PHE A 83 0.12 -7.99 14.63
N ALA A 84 -0.26 -8.14 13.37
CA ALA A 84 -0.62 -7.04 12.48
C ALA A 84 -2.12 -6.86 12.30
N ALA A 85 -2.94 -7.76 12.86
CA ALA A 85 -4.38 -7.79 12.58
C ALA A 85 -5.10 -6.49 12.96
N ASP A 86 -4.89 -5.99 14.17
CA ASP A 86 -5.53 -4.75 14.62
C ASP A 86 -5.01 -3.54 13.83
N ASP A 87 -3.71 -3.51 13.55
CA ASP A 87 -3.10 -2.41 12.80
C ASP A 87 -3.61 -2.33 11.37
N ILE A 88 -3.74 -3.44 10.68
CA ILE A 88 -4.23 -3.43 9.29
C ILE A 88 -5.70 -2.99 9.21
N ILE A 89 -6.52 -3.39 10.18
CA ILE A 89 -7.90 -2.92 10.27
C ILE A 89 -7.93 -1.41 10.44
N LYS A 90 -7.11 -0.87 11.34
CA LYS A 90 -7.00 0.56 11.58
C LYS A 90 -6.51 1.31 10.33
N GLN A 91 -5.50 0.79 9.66
CA GLN A 91 -4.97 1.37 8.43
C GLN A 91 -6.03 1.40 7.32
N ALA A 92 -6.74 0.30 7.12
CA ALA A 92 -7.80 0.21 6.11
C ALA A 92 -8.87 1.28 6.33
N ARG A 93 -9.22 1.54 7.59
CA ARG A 93 -10.26 2.52 7.94
C ARG A 93 -9.85 3.97 7.73
N ARG A 94 -8.57 4.25 7.53
CA ARG A 94 -8.09 5.59 7.17
C ARG A 94 -8.45 5.96 5.74
N TYR A 95 -8.68 4.97 4.88
CA TYR A 95 -9.09 5.21 3.49
C TYR A 95 -10.58 5.56 3.43
N LYS A 96 -10.90 6.61 2.68
CA LYS A 96 -12.25 7.16 2.62
C LYS A 96 -13.21 6.28 1.82
N SER A 97 -12.68 5.49 0.87
CA SER A 97 -13.50 4.67 -0.01
C SER A 97 -12.70 3.53 -0.62
N ARG A 98 -13.42 2.53 -1.15
CA ARG A 98 -12.82 1.45 -1.93
C ARG A 98 -12.08 1.97 -3.16
N ARG A 99 -12.56 3.08 -3.74
CA ARG A 99 -11.93 3.70 -4.91
C ARG A 99 -10.51 4.15 -4.60
N GLU A 100 -10.28 4.71 -3.42
CA GLU A 100 -8.95 5.12 -2.98
C GLU A 100 -7.99 3.93 -2.86
N LEU A 101 -8.45 2.81 -2.29
CA LEU A 101 -7.66 1.57 -2.21
C LEU A 101 -7.44 0.93 -3.58
N THR A 102 -8.43 0.96 -4.45
CA THR A 102 -8.28 0.47 -5.83
C THR A 102 -7.23 1.29 -6.58
N ARG A 103 -7.22 2.60 -6.38
CA ARG A 103 -6.16 3.47 -6.91
C ARG A 103 -4.78 3.05 -6.39
N ALA A 104 -4.66 2.81 -5.09
CA ALA A 104 -3.41 2.35 -4.49
C ALA A 104 -2.94 1.04 -5.12
N ILE A 105 -3.82 0.08 -5.32
CA ILE A 105 -3.50 -1.21 -5.96
C ILE A 105 -3.02 -0.99 -7.40
N ARG A 106 -3.65 -0.08 -8.14
CA ARG A 106 -3.22 0.25 -9.51
C ARG A 106 -1.83 0.89 -9.54
N LEU A 107 -1.54 1.76 -8.59
CA LEU A 107 -0.21 2.39 -8.47
C LEU A 107 0.87 1.34 -8.17
N VAL A 108 0.57 0.39 -7.30
CA VAL A 108 1.48 -0.73 -7.00
C VAL A 108 1.70 -1.60 -8.24
N ALA A 109 0.65 -1.90 -8.99
CA ALA A 109 0.76 -2.67 -10.24
C ALA A 109 1.61 -1.95 -11.29
N LYS A 110 1.46 -0.64 -11.40
CA LYS A 110 2.28 0.19 -12.29
C LYS A 110 3.75 0.16 -11.90
N ALA A 111 4.04 0.23 -10.60
CA ALA A 111 5.41 0.14 -10.09
C ALA A 111 6.01 -1.25 -10.34
N ASP A 112 5.22 -2.32 -10.16
CA ASP A 112 5.65 -3.68 -10.44
C ASP A 112 6.06 -3.82 -11.92
N LEU A 113 5.25 -3.32 -12.83
CA LEU A 113 5.57 -3.32 -14.26
C LEU A 113 6.85 -2.54 -14.54
N ALA A 114 7.02 -1.38 -13.92
CA ALA A 114 8.23 -0.57 -14.07
C ALA A 114 9.48 -1.30 -13.58
N LEU A 115 9.40 -2.00 -12.45
CA LEU A 115 10.51 -2.79 -11.92
C LEU A 115 10.92 -3.93 -12.87
N ARG A 116 9.96 -4.53 -13.55
CA ARG A 116 10.20 -5.64 -14.48
C ARG A 116 10.71 -5.17 -15.85
N SER A 117 10.65 -3.87 -16.11
CA SER A 117 11.07 -3.25 -17.37
C SER A 117 12.53 -2.77 -17.33
N ASN A 118 13.34 -3.32 -16.46
CA ASN A 118 14.76 -3.03 -16.29
C ASN A 118 15.03 -1.53 -16.08
N PRO A 119 14.55 -0.92 -14.98
CA PRO A 119 14.69 0.51 -14.73
C PRO A 119 16.13 0.88 -14.39
N VAL A 120 16.46 2.15 -14.61
CA VAL A 120 17.77 2.70 -14.23
C VAL A 120 17.99 2.59 -12.72
N SER A 121 16.94 2.79 -11.92
CA SER A 121 16.99 2.67 -10.46
C SER A 121 15.71 2.10 -9.92
N LYS A 122 15.80 0.93 -9.28
CA LYS A 122 14.68 0.31 -8.57
C LYS A 122 14.24 1.16 -7.38
N ARG A 123 15.20 1.77 -6.69
CA ARG A 123 14.93 2.69 -5.57
C ARG A 123 14.03 3.84 -6.02
N MET A 124 14.34 4.46 -7.14
CA MET A 124 13.54 5.58 -7.66
C MET A 124 12.11 5.16 -7.99
N VAL A 125 11.92 3.95 -8.52
CA VAL A 125 10.58 3.41 -8.80
C VAL A 125 9.77 3.30 -7.51
N LEU A 126 10.38 2.76 -6.45
CA LEU A 126 9.72 2.62 -5.15
C LEU A 126 9.47 3.95 -4.46
N GLU A 127 10.42 4.88 -4.52
CA GLU A 127 10.24 6.23 -3.96
C GLU A 127 9.11 6.96 -4.67
N ARG A 128 9.03 6.87 -5.98
CA ARG A 128 7.94 7.46 -6.75
C ARG A 128 6.59 6.86 -6.38
N LEU A 129 6.56 5.53 -6.20
CA LEU A 129 5.36 4.85 -5.74
C LEU A 129 4.90 5.40 -4.39
N VAL A 130 5.81 5.54 -3.43
CA VAL A 130 5.50 6.07 -2.10
C VAL A 130 4.98 7.50 -2.19
N ILE A 131 5.59 8.34 -3.02
CA ILE A 131 5.13 9.70 -3.25
C ILE A 131 3.71 9.71 -3.81
N ASP A 132 3.43 8.88 -4.81
CA ASP A 132 2.11 8.79 -5.42
C ASP A 132 1.06 8.27 -4.43
N LEU A 133 1.41 7.28 -3.60
CA LEU A 133 0.52 6.72 -2.58
C LEU A 133 0.21 7.70 -1.45
N THR A 134 1.11 8.63 -1.16
CA THR A 134 0.91 9.64 -0.12
C THR A 134 0.37 10.95 -0.65
N THR A 135 0.14 11.04 -1.95
CA THR A 135 -0.48 12.21 -2.58
C THR A 135 -1.99 12.03 -2.58
N GLU A 136 -2.71 13.05 -2.09
CA GLU A 136 -4.18 13.02 -2.15
C GLU A 136 -4.63 12.97 -3.62
N PRO A 137 -5.58 12.08 -3.95
CA PRO A 137 -6.09 12.03 -5.30
C PRO A 137 -6.81 13.32 -5.64
N LYS A 138 -6.48 13.89 -6.81
CA LYS A 138 -7.25 15.01 -7.32
C LYS A 138 -8.67 14.52 -7.61
N LEU A 139 -9.67 15.29 -7.18
CA LEU A 139 -11.03 15.05 -7.60
C LEU A 139 -11.10 15.23 -9.11
N GLU A 140 -11.18 14.13 -9.84
CA GLU A 140 -11.40 14.20 -11.28
C GLU A 140 -12.80 14.74 -11.51
N THR A 141 -12.87 15.92 -12.12
CA THR A 141 -14.13 16.47 -12.57
C THR A 141 -14.64 15.56 -13.68
N PRO A 142 -15.87 15.00 -13.59
CA PRO A 142 -16.44 14.22 -14.68
C PRO A 142 -16.38 15.02 -15.97
N GLY A 143 -16.10 14.35 -17.11
CA GLY A 143 -15.96 15.03 -18.40
C GLY A 143 -17.13 15.93 -18.76
N TRP A 144 -18.37 15.53 -18.39
CA TRP A 144 -19.58 16.32 -18.62
C TRP A 144 -19.61 17.61 -17.79
N MET A 145 -18.91 17.65 -16.65
CA MET A 145 -18.81 18.85 -15.82
C MET A 145 -17.78 19.85 -16.39
N GLN A 146 -16.76 19.36 -17.10
CA GLN A 146 -15.72 20.22 -17.66
C GLN A 146 -16.29 21.19 -18.71
N ASP A 147 -17.28 20.75 -19.47
CA ASP A 147 -17.95 21.58 -20.47
C ASP A 147 -18.85 22.65 -19.86
N GLN A 148 -19.19 22.56 -18.59
CA GLN A 148 -20.06 23.48 -17.88
C GLN A 148 -19.31 24.44 -16.95
N LEU A 149 -18.00 24.25 -16.77
CA LEU A 149 -17.20 25.14 -15.94
C LEU A 149 -16.91 26.44 -16.71
N PRO A 150 -17.07 27.59 -16.04
CA PRO A 150 -16.68 28.87 -16.67
C PRO A 150 -15.19 28.86 -16.97
N VAL A 151 -14.85 29.29 -18.16
CA VAL A 151 -13.48 29.36 -18.65
C VAL A 151 -12.70 30.43 -17.86
#